data_b6ce81f422feb62dc123b9fab2382f7b
#
_entry.id   b6ce81f422feb62dc123b9fab2382f7b
#
_cell.length_a   1.000
_cell.length_b   1.000
_cell.length_c   1.000
_cell.angle_alpha   90.00
_cell.angle_beta   90.00
_cell.angle_gamma   90.00
#
_symmetry.space_group_name_H-M   'P 1'
#
loop_
_entity.id
_entity.type
_entity.pdbx_description
1 polymer ?
#
loop_
_entity_poly.entity_id
_entity_poly.type
_entity_poly.pdbx_seq_one_letter_code
_entity_poly.pdbx_strand_id
1 'polypeptide(L)'
;MTRRLYDVIVVGAGMAGTSVAAELSKRCSVVLVERESHPAMHATGRSAATYIPSYRAENPALRLLTRASGTFLKSPPAGFAKNALLKPRGLMTLLRGMGGVSWTQELANLNSLLEYPITMLPASDVRSRLPELSAEWLSDAWWEADVHDIDVHGLHQGYLKVFRENGGRIVLAEHACPRFENDAWQISVADEYLEAPVVVNAAGAWADELAESAHVARLGLQPKRRTAILVSPPADYDVTDWPVVLAYDESFYFKPDAGMLLVSPVDAHKSPPCDAQPEEIDMAYAADFATQALSGLEVKRIAHSWAGLRTFASDETPVIGFDSSAPGFFWCAGQGGHGIQIAPAVAKLSAAMISGDDN
;
A
#
# COMPACT_ATOMS: atom_id res chain seq x y z
N MET A 1 -8.49 5.72 37.17
CA MET A 1 -8.12 5.07 35.91
C MET A 1 -7.39 3.77 36.18
N THR A 2 -7.77 2.69 35.50
CA THR A 2 -7.14 1.37 35.65
C THR A 2 -5.89 1.30 34.78
N ARG A 3 -4.73 0.89 35.34
CA ARG A 3 -3.49 0.68 34.58
C ARG A 3 -3.50 -0.72 33.97
N ARG A 4 -3.21 -0.81 32.66
CA ARG A 4 -3.06 -2.06 31.93
C ARG A 4 -1.69 -2.14 31.29
N LEU A 5 -0.98 -3.21 31.59
CA LEU A 5 0.39 -3.46 31.13
C LEU A 5 0.37 -4.33 29.88
N TYR A 6 1.18 -3.95 28.90
CA TYR A 6 1.47 -4.70 27.69
C TYR A 6 2.97 -4.69 27.43
N ASP A 7 3.44 -5.58 26.59
CA ASP A 7 4.83 -5.55 26.11
C ASP A 7 4.98 -4.51 24.97
N VAL A 8 3.95 -4.36 24.13
CA VAL A 8 3.96 -3.42 23.00
C VAL A 8 2.59 -2.74 22.82
N ILE A 9 2.61 -1.43 22.63
CA ILE A 9 1.47 -0.67 22.13
C ILE A 9 1.71 -0.35 20.65
N VAL A 10 0.78 -0.69 19.77
CA VAL A 10 0.83 -0.33 18.34
C VAL A 10 -0.21 0.75 18.09
N VAL A 11 0.18 1.87 17.47
CA VAL A 11 -0.72 2.98 17.13
C VAL A 11 -0.98 3.02 15.64
N GLY A 12 -2.26 2.86 15.26
CA GLY A 12 -2.76 2.80 13.89
C GLY A 12 -3.11 1.37 13.45
N ALA A 13 -4.38 1.12 13.11
CA ALA A 13 -4.89 -0.18 12.66
C ALA A 13 -5.05 -0.26 11.13
N GLY A 14 -4.21 0.44 10.38
CA GLY A 14 -3.99 0.21 8.96
C GLY A 14 -3.19 -1.07 8.72
N MET A 15 -2.82 -1.35 7.46
CA MET A 15 -2.07 -2.55 7.09
C MET A 15 -0.77 -2.69 7.88
N ALA A 16 0.01 -1.62 8.02
CA ALA A 16 1.27 -1.63 8.73
C ALA A 16 1.10 -2.05 10.20
N GLY A 17 0.26 -1.33 10.96
CA GLY A 17 0.10 -1.61 12.38
C GLY A 17 -0.57 -2.94 12.66
N THR A 18 -1.59 -3.30 11.88
CA THR A 18 -2.29 -4.58 12.04
C THR A 18 -1.38 -5.77 11.77
N SER A 19 -0.56 -5.70 10.72
CA SER A 19 0.37 -6.80 10.39
C SER A 19 1.49 -6.94 11.42
N VAL A 20 2.06 -5.82 11.90
CA VAL A 20 3.07 -5.81 12.97
C VAL A 20 2.48 -6.33 14.28
N ALA A 21 1.29 -5.86 14.67
CA ALA A 21 0.61 -6.33 15.88
C ALA A 21 0.32 -7.84 15.82
N ALA A 22 -0.07 -8.36 14.65
CA ALA A 22 -0.32 -9.79 14.45
C ALA A 22 0.96 -10.62 14.61
N GLU A 23 2.09 -10.18 14.05
CA GLU A 23 3.36 -10.91 14.20
C GLU A 23 3.89 -10.86 15.65
N LEU A 24 3.80 -9.70 16.30
CA LEU A 24 4.19 -9.53 17.70
C LEU A 24 3.32 -10.35 18.65
N SER A 25 2.00 -10.43 18.43
CA SER A 25 1.06 -11.14 19.30
C SER A 25 1.32 -12.64 19.42
N LYS A 26 2.11 -13.20 18.51
CA LYS A 26 2.57 -14.60 18.60
C LYS A 26 3.59 -14.83 19.71
N ARG A 27 4.16 -13.76 20.28
CA ARG A 27 5.31 -13.80 21.20
C ARG A 27 5.12 -13.01 22.48
N CYS A 28 4.32 -11.96 22.45
CA CYS A 28 4.16 -11.05 23.57
C CYS A 28 2.74 -10.44 23.61
N SER A 29 2.42 -9.77 24.71
CA SER A 29 1.15 -9.07 24.88
C SER A 29 1.13 -7.76 24.10
N VAL A 30 0.13 -7.59 23.24
CA VAL A 30 0.04 -6.41 22.35
C VAL A 30 -1.34 -5.78 22.42
N VAL A 31 -1.38 -4.45 22.48
CA VAL A 31 -2.60 -3.66 22.26
C VAL A 31 -2.45 -2.81 21.02
N LEU A 32 -3.50 -2.79 20.19
CA LEU A 32 -3.60 -1.98 18.98
C LEU A 32 -4.59 -0.85 19.22
N VAL A 33 -4.13 0.41 19.09
CA VAL A 33 -4.94 1.61 19.29
C VAL A 33 -5.21 2.26 17.94
N GLU A 34 -6.49 2.51 17.63
CA GLU A 34 -6.93 3.15 16.39
C GLU A 34 -7.85 4.32 16.71
N ARG A 35 -7.60 5.47 16.09
CA ARG A 35 -8.41 6.66 16.32
C ARG A 35 -9.75 6.64 15.60
N GLU A 36 -9.86 5.87 14.53
CA GLU A 36 -11.11 5.74 13.77
C GLU A 36 -12.03 4.68 14.40
N SER A 37 -13.32 4.76 14.07
CA SER A 37 -14.32 3.80 14.56
C SER A 37 -14.13 2.38 14.01
N HIS A 38 -13.35 2.23 12.93
CA HIS A 38 -13.03 0.96 12.28
C HIS A 38 -11.59 0.93 11.81
N PRO A 39 -10.93 -0.23 11.81
CA PRO A 39 -9.61 -0.38 11.21
C PRO A 39 -9.64 -0.12 9.69
N ALA A 40 -8.49 0.29 9.14
CA ALA A 40 -8.27 0.43 7.69
C ALA A 40 -9.11 1.49 6.97
N MET A 41 -9.62 2.51 7.63
CA MET A 41 -10.49 3.53 7.00
C MET A 41 -9.80 4.42 5.97
N HIS A 42 -8.47 4.59 6.07
CA HIS A 42 -7.70 5.49 5.20
C HIS A 42 -6.96 4.72 4.09
N ALA A 43 -5.65 4.93 3.92
CA ALA A 43 -4.85 4.41 2.80
C ALA A 43 -5.05 2.90 2.54
N THR A 44 -5.22 2.09 3.57
CA THR A 44 -5.43 0.64 3.45
C THR A 44 -6.75 0.31 2.77
N GLY A 45 -7.88 0.83 3.27
CA GLY A 45 -9.21 0.55 2.72
C GLY A 45 -9.49 1.22 1.38
N ARG A 46 -8.62 2.17 0.98
CA ARG A 46 -8.70 2.92 -0.29
C ARG A 46 -7.69 2.44 -1.32
N SER A 47 -7.02 1.32 -1.05
CA SER A 47 -5.95 0.84 -1.91
C SER A 47 -6.48 -0.03 -3.04
N ALA A 48 -6.09 0.32 -4.26
CA ALA A 48 -6.24 -0.51 -5.46
C ALA A 48 -5.03 -1.43 -5.64
N ALA A 49 -4.62 -2.13 -4.57
CA ALA A 49 -3.32 -2.76 -4.48
C ALA A 49 -3.09 -3.83 -5.53
N THR A 50 -1.90 -3.77 -6.08
CA THR A 50 -1.35 -4.75 -7.01
C THR A 50 0.04 -5.16 -6.51
N TYR A 51 0.36 -6.44 -6.57
CA TYR A 51 1.71 -6.95 -6.37
C TYR A 51 2.47 -6.79 -7.67
N ILE A 52 3.46 -5.90 -7.68
CA ILE A 52 4.29 -5.56 -8.85
C ILE A 52 5.75 -5.71 -8.45
N PRO A 53 6.43 -6.83 -8.83
CA PRO A 53 7.83 -7.06 -8.49
C PRO A 53 8.79 -5.99 -9.00
N SER A 54 8.50 -5.40 -10.16
CA SER A 54 9.33 -4.37 -10.78
C SER A 54 9.20 -2.99 -10.14
N TYR A 55 8.12 -2.73 -9.40
CA TYR A 55 7.81 -1.39 -8.91
C TYR A 55 8.88 -0.91 -7.93
N ARG A 56 9.66 0.09 -8.35
CA ARG A 56 10.81 0.63 -7.61
C ARG A 56 11.86 -0.43 -7.27
N ALA A 57 12.06 -1.43 -8.14
CA ALA A 57 13.03 -2.51 -7.92
C ALA A 57 14.50 -2.03 -7.86
N GLU A 58 14.79 -0.84 -8.38
CA GLU A 58 16.08 -0.15 -8.25
C GLU A 58 16.42 0.21 -6.78
N ASN A 59 15.41 0.41 -5.92
CA ASN A 59 15.61 0.55 -4.49
C ASN A 59 15.81 -0.84 -3.85
N PRO A 60 17.01 -1.16 -3.32
CA PRO A 60 17.30 -2.50 -2.79
C PRO A 60 16.41 -2.92 -1.63
N ALA A 61 16.05 -1.98 -0.74
CA ALA A 61 15.21 -2.26 0.42
C ALA A 61 13.79 -2.63 -0.04
N LEU A 62 13.18 -1.84 -0.92
CA LEU A 62 11.85 -2.11 -1.47
C LEU A 62 11.83 -3.43 -2.24
N ARG A 63 12.82 -3.70 -3.07
CA ARG A 63 12.94 -4.96 -3.83
C ARG A 63 13.00 -6.17 -2.90
N LEU A 64 13.84 -6.13 -1.85
CA LEU A 64 13.95 -7.23 -0.89
C LEU A 64 12.66 -7.45 -0.11
N LEU A 65 12.02 -6.38 0.38
CA LEU A 65 10.75 -6.44 1.10
C LEU A 65 9.62 -6.98 0.20
N THR A 66 9.55 -6.52 -1.06
CA THR A 66 8.57 -7.01 -2.05
C THR A 66 8.76 -8.52 -2.31
N ARG A 67 10.00 -8.94 -2.59
CA ARG A 67 10.32 -10.35 -2.83
C ARG A 67 9.99 -11.24 -1.62
N ALA A 68 10.41 -10.83 -0.42
CA ALA A 68 10.13 -11.57 0.81
C ALA A 68 8.63 -11.66 1.11
N SER A 69 7.87 -10.60 0.81
CA SER A 69 6.41 -10.59 0.94
C SER A 69 5.71 -11.48 -0.09
N GLY A 70 6.24 -11.59 -1.30
CA GLY A 70 5.68 -12.39 -2.38
C GLY A 70 5.50 -13.86 -1.99
N THR A 71 6.43 -14.43 -1.24
CA THR A 71 6.32 -15.80 -0.72
C THR A 71 5.08 -15.99 0.16
N PHE A 72 4.83 -15.05 1.08
CA PHE A 72 3.65 -15.08 1.95
C PHE A 72 2.36 -14.84 1.16
N LEU A 73 2.35 -13.85 0.27
CA LEU A 73 1.16 -13.49 -0.51
C LEU A 73 0.73 -14.60 -1.46
N LYS A 74 1.69 -15.30 -2.09
CA LYS A 74 1.44 -16.46 -2.98
C LYS A 74 0.97 -17.70 -2.20
N SER A 75 1.45 -17.88 -0.96
CA SER A 75 1.19 -19.05 -0.12
C SER A 75 1.02 -18.65 1.35
N PRO A 76 -0.10 -18.01 1.73
CA PRO A 76 -0.34 -17.67 3.12
C PRO A 76 -0.55 -18.93 3.96
N PRO A 77 -0.28 -18.89 5.28
CA PRO A 77 -0.56 -20.02 6.18
C PRO A 77 -2.00 -20.50 6.07
N ALA A 78 -2.21 -21.80 6.25
CA ALA A 78 -3.55 -22.39 6.22
C ALA A 78 -4.49 -21.68 7.20
N GLY A 79 -5.68 -21.30 6.72
CA GLY A 79 -6.68 -20.61 7.51
C GLY A 79 -6.43 -19.11 7.74
N PHE A 80 -5.37 -18.54 7.18
CA PHE A 80 -5.08 -17.10 7.27
C PHE A 80 -6.16 -16.28 6.58
N ALA A 81 -6.49 -16.61 5.34
CA ALA A 81 -7.53 -15.97 4.55
C ALA A 81 -8.51 -17.01 3.99
N LYS A 82 -9.74 -16.58 3.67
CA LYS A 82 -10.77 -17.46 3.10
C LYS A 82 -10.49 -17.79 1.64
N ASN A 83 -9.98 -16.80 0.90
CA ASN A 83 -9.66 -16.89 -0.53
C ASN A 83 -8.17 -16.70 -0.75
N ALA A 84 -7.70 -16.97 -1.97
CA ALA A 84 -6.36 -16.61 -2.38
C ALA A 84 -6.14 -15.09 -2.25
N LEU A 85 -4.99 -14.69 -1.71
CA LEU A 85 -4.65 -13.28 -1.54
C LEU A 85 -4.23 -12.62 -2.86
N LEU A 86 -3.75 -13.40 -3.82
CA LEU A 86 -3.31 -12.94 -5.13
C LEU A 86 -4.20 -13.52 -6.23
N LYS A 87 -4.59 -12.65 -7.17
CA LYS A 87 -5.24 -13.03 -8.43
C LYS A 87 -4.33 -12.59 -9.58
N PRO A 88 -3.91 -13.50 -10.49
CA PRO A 88 -3.12 -13.12 -11.65
C PRO A 88 -3.78 -11.99 -12.44
N ARG A 89 -2.99 -11.01 -12.86
CA ARG A 89 -3.47 -9.85 -13.60
C ARG A 89 -2.56 -9.52 -14.79
N GLY A 90 -1.25 -9.48 -14.59
CA GLY A 90 -0.29 -8.95 -15.53
C GLY A 90 -0.28 -7.41 -15.55
N LEU A 91 0.85 -6.85 -15.99
CA LEU A 91 1.01 -5.42 -16.20
C LEU A 91 1.51 -5.17 -17.63
N MET A 92 0.83 -4.27 -18.33
CA MET A 92 1.20 -3.77 -19.64
C MET A 92 1.60 -2.30 -19.49
N THR A 93 2.90 -2.00 -19.62
CA THR A 93 3.39 -0.61 -19.62
C THR A 93 3.55 -0.12 -21.04
N LEU A 94 2.69 0.79 -21.49
CA LEU A 94 2.67 1.33 -22.84
C LEU A 94 3.82 2.31 -23.06
N LEU A 95 4.60 2.11 -24.13
CA LEU A 95 5.82 2.88 -24.44
C LEU A 95 5.56 4.01 -25.42
N ARG A 96 4.40 4.69 -25.31
CA ARG A 96 3.98 5.76 -26.22
C ARG A 96 4.92 6.96 -26.16
N GLY A 97 5.22 7.55 -27.34
CA GLY A 97 5.81 8.88 -27.46
C GLY A 97 7.32 8.98 -27.21
N MET A 98 7.95 7.87 -26.92
CA MET A 98 9.38 7.86 -26.60
C MET A 98 10.17 7.26 -27.78
N GLY A 99 10.83 8.11 -28.53
CA GLY A 99 11.69 7.69 -29.65
C GLY A 99 12.91 6.91 -29.19
N GLY A 100 12.89 5.66 -29.49
CA GLY A 100 13.86 4.63 -29.61
C GLY A 100 15.32 4.83 -29.24
N VAL A 101 15.75 4.90 -28.01
CA VAL A 101 17.21 4.72 -27.75
C VAL A 101 17.52 3.91 -26.48
N SER A 102 16.67 3.86 -25.47
CA SER A 102 17.10 3.32 -24.17
C SER A 102 16.31 2.13 -23.64
N TRP A 103 15.20 1.75 -24.25
CA TRP A 103 14.32 0.72 -23.73
C TRP A 103 15.00 -0.63 -23.50
N THR A 104 15.82 -1.06 -24.46
CA THR A 104 16.48 -2.36 -24.37
C THR A 104 17.45 -2.40 -23.21
N GLN A 105 18.22 -1.32 -23.01
CA GLN A 105 19.17 -1.25 -21.90
C GLN A 105 18.48 -1.11 -20.56
N GLU A 106 17.44 -0.27 -20.49
CA GLU A 106 16.66 -0.08 -19.27
C GLU A 106 15.93 -1.36 -18.87
N LEU A 107 15.29 -2.02 -19.84
CA LEU A 107 14.65 -3.32 -19.64
C LEU A 107 15.65 -4.38 -19.18
N ALA A 108 16.86 -4.41 -19.79
CA ALA A 108 17.92 -5.34 -19.38
C ALA A 108 18.39 -5.08 -17.96
N ASN A 109 18.58 -3.80 -17.59
CA ASN A 109 18.95 -3.42 -16.24
C ASN A 109 17.88 -3.84 -15.23
N LEU A 110 16.59 -3.54 -15.50
CA LEU A 110 15.48 -3.91 -14.65
C LEU A 110 15.36 -5.45 -14.50
N ASN A 111 15.45 -6.18 -15.61
CA ASN A 111 15.40 -7.64 -15.61
C ASN A 111 16.54 -8.30 -14.81
N SER A 112 17.69 -7.64 -14.70
CA SER A 112 18.80 -8.12 -13.86
C SER A 112 18.46 -8.14 -12.35
N LEU A 113 17.42 -7.40 -11.94
CA LEU A 113 16.98 -7.25 -10.56
C LEU A 113 15.77 -8.16 -10.22
N LEU A 114 15.10 -8.72 -11.23
CA LEU A 114 13.85 -9.45 -11.09
C LEU A 114 14.05 -10.97 -11.17
N GLU A 115 13.19 -11.71 -10.52
CA GLU A 115 13.13 -13.17 -10.60
C GLU A 115 12.47 -13.64 -11.90
N TYR A 116 11.41 -12.92 -12.32
CA TYR A 116 10.70 -13.18 -13.57
C TYR A 116 10.91 -11.98 -14.51
N PRO A 117 11.44 -12.22 -15.72
CA PRO A 117 11.76 -11.13 -16.61
C PRO A 117 10.51 -10.47 -17.19
N ILE A 118 10.60 -9.17 -17.37
CA ILE A 118 9.67 -8.39 -18.19
C ILE A 118 10.02 -8.62 -19.66
N THR A 119 9.03 -8.81 -20.51
CA THR A 119 9.21 -9.03 -21.93
C THR A 119 8.71 -7.84 -22.76
N MET A 120 9.29 -7.64 -23.93
CA MET A 120 8.79 -6.67 -24.89
C MET A 120 7.61 -7.26 -25.68
N LEU A 121 6.50 -6.54 -25.78
CA LEU A 121 5.39 -6.85 -26.66
C LEU A 121 5.35 -5.84 -27.80
N PRO A 122 5.37 -6.29 -29.07
CA PRO A 122 5.13 -5.41 -30.20
C PRO A 122 3.66 -4.91 -30.21
N ALA A 123 3.40 -3.80 -30.84
CA ALA A 123 2.05 -3.20 -30.91
C ALA A 123 0.98 -4.16 -31.46
N SER A 124 1.34 -5.12 -32.33
CA SER A 124 0.43 -6.19 -32.81
C SER A 124 -0.07 -7.07 -31.66
N ASP A 125 0.82 -7.43 -30.74
CA ASP A 125 0.50 -8.29 -29.61
C ASP A 125 -0.26 -7.53 -28.52
N VAL A 126 0.07 -6.23 -28.34
CA VAL A 126 -0.72 -5.30 -27.51
C VAL A 126 -2.15 -5.23 -28.03
N ARG A 127 -2.34 -5.02 -29.35
CA ARG A 127 -3.67 -5.00 -30.00
C ARG A 127 -4.43 -6.31 -29.79
N SER A 128 -3.75 -7.45 -29.84
CA SER A 128 -4.39 -8.75 -29.64
C SER A 128 -4.86 -8.97 -28.21
N ARG A 129 -4.16 -8.39 -27.22
CA ARG A 129 -4.50 -8.53 -25.78
C ARG A 129 -5.52 -7.47 -25.32
N LEU A 130 -5.52 -6.33 -25.96
CA LEU A 130 -6.39 -5.18 -25.63
C LEU A 130 -6.88 -4.55 -26.93
N PRO A 131 -7.85 -5.20 -27.62
CA PRO A 131 -8.40 -4.70 -28.88
C PRO A 131 -9.02 -3.30 -28.79
N GLU A 132 -9.51 -2.94 -27.62
CA GLU A 132 -10.20 -1.68 -27.33
C GLU A 132 -9.24 -0.50 -27.13
N LEU A 133 -7.94 -0.75 -27.05
CA LEU A 133 -6.97 0.34 -26.96
C LEU A 133 -7.04 1.20 -28.22
N SER A 134 -7.15 2.52 -28.05
CA SER A 134 -7.26 3.45 -29.19
C SER A 134 -6.01 3.42 -30.07
N ALA A 135 -6.14 3.80 -31.34
CA ALA A 135 -5.00 3.84 -32.26
C ALA A 135 -3.91 4.81 -31.81
N GLU A 136 -4.30 5.86 -31.11
CA GLU A 136 -3.41 6.88 -30.58
C GLU A 136 -2.53 6.34 -29.43
N TRP A 137 -3.06 5.43 -28.62
CA TRP A 137 -2.36 4.82 -27.48
C TRP A 137 -1.69 3.48 -27.82
N LEU A 138 -1.96 2.93 -29.01
CA LEU A 138 -1.34 1.70 -29.46
C LEU A 138 0.17 1.90 -29.71
N SER A 139 0.97 1.23 -28.93
CA SER A 139 2.44 1.25 -29.01
C SER A 139 3.00 -0.12 -28.63
N ASP A 140 4.29 -0.32 -28.79
CA ASP A 140 4.98 -1.40 -28.10
C ASP A 140 4.82 -1.24 -26.58
N ALA A 141 4.92 -2.31 -25.85
CA ALA A 141 4.73 -2.31 -24.41
C ALA A 141 5.73 -3.23 -23.71
N TRP A 142 5.99 -2.97 -22.45
CA TRP A 142 6.58 -3.94 -21.52
C TRP A 142 5.47 -4.80 -20.93
N TRP A 143 5.69 -6.09 -20.87
CA TRP A 143 4.79 -7.05 -20.28
C TRP A 143 5.42 -7.74 -19.08
N GLU A 144 4.85 -7.54 -17.90
CA GLU A 144 5.23 -8.19 -16.66
C GLU A 144 4.13 -9.19 -16.26
N ALA A 145 4.40 -10.48 -16.43
CA ALA A 145 3.41 -11.53 -16.22
C ALA A 145 3.17 -11.85 -14.73
N ASP A 146 4.19 -11.67 -13.86
CA ASP A 146 4.11 -11.97 -12.40
C ASP A 146 3.46 -10.83 -11.60
N VAL A 147 2.55 -10.09 -12.22
CA VAL A 147 1.76 -9.05 -11.55
C VAL A 147 0.39 -9.58 -11.17
N HIS A 148 -0.05 -9.27 -9.96
CA HIS A 148 -1.27 -9.82 -9.37
C HIS A 148 -2.06 -8.74 -8.66
N ASP A 149 -3.40 -8.80 -8.74
CA ASP A 149 -4.26 -8.05 -7.80
C ASP A 149 -4.11 -8.64 -6.40
N ILE A 150 -4.08 -7.78 -5.38
CA ILE A 150 -4.05 -8.20 -3.97
C ILE A 150 -5.45 -8.07 -3.37
N ASP A 151 -5.96 -9.12 -2.73
CA ASP A 151 -7.12 -9.02 -1.84
C ASP A 151 -6.71 -8.30 -0.54
N VAL A 152 -6.77 -6.97 -0.56
CA VAL A 152 -6.40 -6.10 0.56
C VAL A 152 -7.25 -6.40 1.79
N HIS A 153 -8.55 -6.63 1.59
CA HIS A 153 -9.47 -6.93 2.68
C HIS A 153 -9.12 -8.28 3.30
N GLY A 154 -8.95 -9.32 2.49
CA GLY A 154 -8.56 -10.66 2.95
C GLY A 154 -7.22 -10.65 3.69
N LEU A 155 -6.23 -9.91 3.19
CA LEU A 155 -4.93 -9.76 3.83
C LEU A 155 -5.05 -9.07 5.21
N HIS A 156 -5.76 -7.95 5.27
CA HIS A 156 -5.93 -7.19 6.50
C HIS A 156 -6.76 -7.97 7.55
N GLN A 157 -7.87 -8.59 7.15
CA GLN A 157 -8.69 -9.42 8.04
C GLN A 157 -7.95 -10.67 8.52
N GLY A 158 -7.09 -11.25 7.66
CA GLY A 158 -6.22 -12.35 8.05
C GLY A 158 -5.28 -11.96 9.21
N TYR A 159 -4.65 -10.81 9.13
CA TYR A 159 -3.83 -10.29 10.24
C TYR A 159 -4.65 -9.95 11.48
N LEU A 160 -5.82 -9.32 11.35
CA LEU A 160 -6.71 -9.06 12.49
C LEU A 160 -7.16 -10.35 13.17
N LYS A 161 -7.43 -11.39 12.39
CA LYS A 161 -7.77 -12.71 12.91
C LYS A 161 -6.62 -13.30 13.73
N VAL A 162 -5.43 -13.36 13.16
CA VAL A 162 -4.21 -13.84 13.88
C VAL A 162 -4.00 -13.05 15.16
N PHE A 163 -4.11 -11.73 15.11
CA PHE A 163 -3.95 -10.86 16.27
C PHE A 163 -4.93 -11.21 17.39
N ARG A 164 -6.21 -11.37 17.07
CA ARG A 164 -7.25 -11.72 18.05
C ARG A 164 -7.11 -13.13 18.61
N GLU A 165 -6.76 -14.09 17.77
CA GLU A 165 -6.54 -15.49 18.17
C GLU A 165 -5.39 -15.64 19.15
N ASN A 166 -4.38 -14.75 19.09
CA ASN A 166 -3.29 -14.66 20.05
C ASN A 166 -3.58 -13.76 21.27
N GLY A 167 -4.84 -13.37 21.49
CA GLY A 167 -5.24 -12.57 22.64
C GLY A 167 -4.97 -11.06 22.51
N GLY A 168 -4.65 -10.59 21.33
CA GLY A 168 -4.45 -9.16 21.07
C GLY A 168 -5.74 -8.34 21.27
N ARG A 169 -5.60 -7.19 21.91
CA ARG A 169 -6.70 -6.25 22.17
C ARG A 169 -6.68 -5.10 21.18
N ILE A 170 -7.84 -4.72 20.64
CA ILE A 170 -8.01 -3.53 19.80
C ILE A 170 -8.82 -2.51 20.59
N VAL A 171 -8.35 -1.26 20.61
CA VAL A 171 -9.06 -0.09 21.13
C VAL A 171 -9.34 0.83 19.94
N LEU A 172 -10.61 1.12 19.70
CA LEU A 172 -11.09 1.90 18.56
C LEU A 172 -11.64 3.25 19.03
N ALA A 173 -11.71 4.21 18.11
CA ALA A 173 -12.24 5.55 18.32
C ALA A 173 -11.50 6.34 19.41
N GLU A 174 -10.19 6.07 19.58
CA GLU A 174 -9.35 6.68 20.60
C GLU A 174 -8.12 7.34 19.99
N HIS A 175 -7.97 8.63 20.28
CA HIS A 175 -6.80 9.40 19.85
C HIS A 175 -5.61 9.11 20.77
N ALA A 176 -4.60 8.41 20.25
CA ALA A 176 -3.40 8.11 21.02
C ALA A 176 -2.49 9.34 21.14
N CYS A 177 -2.13 9.69 22.38
CA CYS A 177 -1.09 10.67 22.70
C CYS A 177 -0.06 10.00 23.61
N PRO A 178 0.96 9.32 23.05
CA PRO A 178 1.95 8.59 23.83
C PRO A 178 2.80 9.57 24.68
N ARG A 179 3.07 9.21 25.92
CA ARG A 179 4.00 9.91 26.81
C ARG A 179 4.99 8.92 27.38
N PHE A 180 6.25 9.29 27.43
CA PHE A 180 7.29 8.46 28.04
C PHE A 180 7.49 8.91 29.48
N GLU A 181 7.09 8.08 30.43
CA GLU A 181 7.19 8.34 31.87
C GLU A 181 7.56 7.07 32.61
N ASN A 182 8.46 7.15 33.60
CA ASN A 182 8.91 6.00 34.41
C ASN A 182 9.41 4.82 33.56
N ASP A 183 10.23 5.10 32.56
CA ASP A 183 10.83 4.12 31.63
C ASP A 183 9.81 3.32 30.79
N ALA A 184 8.61 3.84 30.60
CA ALA A 184 7.57 3.24 29.80
C ALA A 184 6.74 4.27 29.02
N TRP A 185 6.18 3.84 27.89
CA TRP A 185 5.20 4.59 27.12
C TRP A 185 3.82 4.39 27.70
N GLN A 186 3.11 5.51 27.88
CA GLN A 186 1.76 5.53 28.43
C GLN A 186 0.80 6.22 27.44
N ILE A 187 -0.37 5.60 27.24
CA ILE A 187 -1.47 6.17 26.44
C ILE A 187 -2.74 6.12 27.28
N SER A 188 -3.39 7.26 27.45
CA SER A 188 -4.71 7.35 28.07
C SER A 188 -5.79 7.01 27.05
N VAL A 189 -6.66 6.05 27.37
CA VAL A 189 -7.80 5.64 26.54
C VAL A 189 -9.03 5.49 27.45
N ALA A 190 -10.06 6.29 27.20
CA ALA A 190 -11.25 6.33 28.06
C ALA A 190 -10.88 6.41 29.57
N ASP A 191 -11.23 5.38 30.35
CA ASP A 191 -10.97 5.31 31.80
C ASP A 191 -9.73 4.46 32.17
N GLU A 192 -8.87 4.13 31.20
CA GLU A 192 -7.71 3.28 31.39
C GLU A 192 -6.40 3.98 30.96
N TYR A 193 -5.27 3.54 31.55
CA TYR A 193 -3.94 3.79 31.05
C TYR A 193 -3.35 2.50 30.47
N LEU A 194 -2.99 2.55 29.20
CA LEU A 194 -2.20 1.51 28.55
C LEU A 194 -0.72 1.86 28.77
N GLU A 195 0.07 0.89 29.17
CA GLU A 195 1.50 1.09 29.43
C GLU A 195 2.31 -0.03 28.81
N ALA A 196 3.42 0.31 28.15
CA ALA A 196 4.35 -0.63 27.56
C ALA A 196 5.76 -0.04 27.45
N PRO A 197 6.83 -0.87 27.48
CA PRO A 197 8.18 -0.41 27.20
C PRO A 197 8.38 0.00 25.73
N VAL A 198 7.55 -0.49 24.81
CA VAL A 198 7.65 -0.20 23.38
C VAL A 198 6.34 0.36 22.85
N VAL A 199 6.43 1.46 22.09
CA VAL A 199 5.34 2.00 21.26
C VAL A 199 5.73 1.95 19.79
N VAL A 200 4.87 1.39 18.95
CA VAL A 200 5.04 1.32 17.49
C VAL A 200 4.18 2.41 16.84
N ASN A 201 4.83 3.34 16.16
CA ASN A 201 4.17 4.36 15.36
C ASN A 201 3.88 3.82 13.95
N ALA A 202 2.66 3.34 13.74
CA ALA A 202 2.13 2.87 12.46
C ALA A 202 0.96 3.76 11.97
N ALA A 203 0.97 5.05 12.34
CA ALA A 203 -0.11 6.00 12.11
C ALA A 203 -0.19 6.55 10.67
N GLY A 204 0.53 5.96 9.70
CA GLY A 204 0.44 6.29 8.28
C GLY A 204 0.74 7.76 8.00
N ALA A 205 -0.23 8.51 7.44
CA ALA A 205 -0.06 9.92 7.14
C ALA A 205 0.14 10.78 8.40
N TRP A 206 -0.34 10.34 9.55
CA TRP A 206 -0.26 11.06 10.84
C TRP A 206 0.96 10.66 11.68
N ALA A 207 1.90 9.91 11.12
CA ALA A 207 3.04 9.40 11.89
C ALA A 207 3.92 10.52 12.48
N ASP A 208 4.16 11.60 11.75
CA ASP A 208 4.91 12.75 12.27
C ASP A 208 4.14 13.53 13.33
N GLU A 209 2.79 13.63 13.22
CA GLU A 209 1.96 14.26 14.24
C GLU A 209 1.94 13.45 15.54
N LEU A 210 1.86 12.12 15.42
CA LEU A 210 1.96 11.22 16.57
C LEU A 210 3.32 11.36 17.27
N ALA A 211 4.41 11.40 16.50
CA ALA A 211 5.75 11.59 17.06
C ALA A 211 5.86 12.93 17.81
N GLU A 212 5.39 14.02 17.21
CA GLU A 212 5.40 15.33 17.86
C GLU A 212 4.59 15.33 19.16
N SER A 213 3.41 14.68 19.17
CA SER A 213 2.59 14.55 20.39
C SER A 213 3.28 13.74 21.49
N ALA A 214 4.19 12.84 21.09
CA ALA A 214 5.02 12.03 21.97
C ALA A 214 6.37 12.71 22.34
N HIS A 215 6.59 13.96 21.95
CA HIS A 215 7.85 14.69 22.08
C HIS A 215 9.05 14.01 21.38
N VAL A 216 8.78 13.26 20.31
CA VAL A 216 9.77 12.65 19.43
C VAL A 216 9.92 13.51 18.18
N ALA A 217 11.14 13.63 17.67
CA ALA A 217 11.42 14.43 16.48
C ALA A 217 10.67 13.88 15.25
N ARG A 218 10.13 14.80 14.43
CA ARG A 218 9.51 14.42 13.14
C ARG A 218 10.58 13.91 12.18
N LEU A 219 10.20 12.94 11.34
CA LEU A 219 11.03 12.46 10.23
C LEU A 219 10.92 13.33 8.96
N GLY A 220 9.94 14.23 8.91
CA GLY A 220 9.64 14.99 7.70
C GLY A 220 8.89 14.18 6.65
N LEU A 221 8.03 13.28 7.10
CA LEU A 221 7.21 12.45 6.23
C LEU A 221 6.24 13.30 5.40
N GLN A 222 6.16 13.01 4.09
CA GLN A 222 5.30 13.75 3.19
C GLN A 222 4.15 12.88 2.67
N PRO A 223 2.92 13.08 3.16
CA PRO A 223 1.75 12.49 2.52
C PRO A 223 1.51 13.11 1.15
N LYS A 224 1.18 12.27 0.17
CA LYS A 224 0.81 12.65 -1.20
C LYS A 224 -0.53 12.02 -1.54
N ARG A 225 -1.48 12.82 -2.04
CA ARG A 225 -2.79 12.32 -2.46
C ARG A 225 -2.66 11.50 -3.74
N ARG A 226 -3.46 10.44 -3.81
CA ARG A 226 -3.65 9.61 -5.00
C ARG A 226 -5.14 9.40 -5.18
N THR A 227 -5.65 9.82 -6.35
CA THR A 227 -7.05 9.73 -6.76
C THR A 227 -7.30 8.48 -7.59
N ALA A 228 -8.47 7.88 -7.42
CA ALA A 228 -8.99 6.84 -8.27
C ALA A 228 -10.48 7.06 -8.53
N ILE A 229 -10.93 6.68 -9.73
CA ILE A 229 -12.33 6.68 -10.13
C ILE A 229 -12.74 5.30 -10.66
N LEU A 230 -14.01 4.95 -10.51
CA LEU A 230 -14.63 3.82 -11.21
C LEU A 230 -15.56 4.33 -12.30
N VAL A 231 -15.36 3.79 -13.50
CA VAL A 231 -16.19 4.08 -14.66
C VAL A 231 -16.76 2.79 -15.24
N SER A 232 -17.97 2.84 -15.76
CA SER A 232 -18.57 1.69 -16.45
C SER A 232 -17.96 1.53 -17.83
N PRO A 233 -17.42 0.34 -18.17
CA PRO A 233 -17.04 0.07 -19.55
C PRO A 233 -18.26 0.02 -20.47
N PRO A 234 -18.10 0.21 -21.79
CA PRO A 234 -19.13 -0.10 -22.78
C PRO A 234 -19.63 -1.54 -22.62
N ALA A 235 -20.90 -1.80 -22.98
CA ALA A 235 -21.55 -3.08 -22.73
C ALA A 235 -20.95 -4.25 -23.54
N ASP A 236 -20.26 -3.94 -24.62
CA ASP A 236 -19.56 -4.89 -25.49
C ASP A 236 -18.11 -5.17 -25.07
N TYR A 237 -17.61 -4.52 -23.99
CA TYR A 237 -16.28 -4.78 -23.45
C TYR A 237 -16.31 -5.91 -22.44
N ASP A 238 -15.52 -6.96 -22.65
CA ASP A 238 -15.19 -7.91 -21.59
C ASP A 238 -13.86 -7.53 -20.93
N VAL A 239 -13.97 -6.77 -19.84
CA VAL A 239 -12.80 -6.27 -19.11
C VAL A 239 -12.24 -7.26 -18.08
N THR A 240 -12.84 -8.45 -17.95
CA THR A 240 -12.59 -9.40 -16.85
C THR A 240 -11.11 -9.77 -16.75
N ASP A 241 -10.48 -10.05 -17.88
CA ASP A 241 -9.10 -10.54 -17.97
C ASP A 241 -8.11 -9.49 -18.47
N TRP A 242 -8.53 -8.22 -18.55
CA TRP A 242 -7.61 -7.14 -18.91
C TRP A 242 -6.49 -7.02 -17.87
N PRO A 243 -5.27 -6.73 -18.29
CA PRO A 243 -4.17 -6.44 -17.38
C PRO A 243 -4.34 -5.09 -16.68
N VAL A 244 -3.46 -4.80 -15.73
CA VAL A 244 -3.17 -3.40 -15.41
C VAL A 244 -2.52 -2.78 -16.64
N VAL A 245 -2.99 -1.63 -17.06
CA VAL A 245 -2.39 -0.85 -18.15
C VAL A 245 -1.86 0.45 -17.56
N LEU A 246 -0.55 0.69 -17.71
CA LEU A 246 0.15 1.86 -17.23
C LEU A 246 0.77 2.60 -18.40
N ALA A 247 0.61 3.92 -18.47
CA ALA A 247 1.45 4.73 -19.34
C ALA A 247 2.87 4.82 -18.76
N TYR A 248 3.89 4.67 -19.60
CA TYR A 248 5.29 4.69 -19.15
C TYR A 248 5.69 5.99 -18.44
N ASP A 249 5.14 7.11 -18.90
CA ASP A 249 5.35 8.44 -18.29
C ASP A 249 4.59 8.63 -16.96
N GLU A 250 3.97 7.55 -16.47
CA GLU A 250 3.12 7.55 -15.27
C GLU A 250 1.97 8.59 -15.32
N SER A 251 1.51 8.99 -16.51
CA SER A 251 0.42 9.95 -16.64
C SER A 251 -0.94 9.38 -16.22
N PHE A 252 -1.15 8.07 -16.36
CA PHE A 252 -2.32 7.35 -15.84
C PHE A 252 -2.11 5.84 -15.82
N TYR A 253 -2.97 5.16 -15.08
CA TYR A 253 -3.19 3.73 -15.23
C TYR A 253 -4.67 3.38 -15.13
N PHE A 254 -5.03 2.24 -15.69
CA PHE A 254 -6.34 1.63 -15.46
C PHE A 254 -6.22 0.11 -15.28
N LYS A 255 -7.22 -0.47 -14.64
CA LYS A 255 -7.37 -1.92 -14.49
C LYS A 255 -8.84 -2.28 -14.26
N PRO A 256 -9.24 -3.55 -14.50
CA PRO A 256 -10.55 -4.03 -14.07
C PRO A 256 -10.69 -4.01 -12.55
N ASP A 257 -11.87 -3.62 -12.09
CA ASP A 257 -12.26 -3.72 -10.69
C ASP A 257 -13.77 -3.96 -10.57
N ALA A 258 -14.16 -5.13 -10.06
CA ALA A 258 -15.56 -5.54 -9.85
C ALA A 258 -16.49 -5.34 -11.08
N GLY A 259 -16.00 -5.63 -12.28
CA GLY A 259 -16.75 -5.48 -13.53
C GLY A 259 -16.77 -4.05 -14.08
N MET A 260 -16.07 -3.14 -13.42
CA MET A 260 -15.85 -1.76 -13.86
C MET A 260 -14.38 -1.54 -14.23
N LEU A 261 -14.06 -0.34 -14.70
CA LEU A 261 -12.68 0.11 -14.87
C LEU A 261 -12.33 1.09 -13.74
N LEU A 262 -11.31 0.72 -12.97
CA LEU A 262 -10.62 1.63 -12.07
C LEU A 262 -9.60 2.42 -12.90
N VAL A 263 -9.65 3.74 -12.79
CA VAL A 263 -8.73 4.65 -13.49
C VAL A 263 -8.13 5.62 -12.48
N SER A 264 -6.83 5.90 -12.59
CA SER A 264 -6.13 6.88 -11.76
C SER A 264 -5.24 7.77 -12.65
N PRO A 265 -5.25 9.10 -12.43
CA PRO A 265 -4.39 10.04 -13.17
C PRO A 265 -2.96 10.07 -12.58
N VAL A 266 -2.64 9.15 -11.71
CA VAL A 266 -1.35 9.02 -11.02
C VAL A 266 -0.92 10.31 -10.28
N ASP A 267 -1.88 11.12 -9.83
CA ASP A 267 -1.65 12.32 -9.04
C ASP A 267 -0.81 12.04 -7.78
N ALA A 268 0.01 13.02 -7.40
CA ALA A 268 0.88 12.93 -6.23
C ALA A 268 0.99 14.29 -5.50
N HIS A 269 -0.13 14.98 -5.36
CA HIS A 269 -0.17 16.29 -4.71
C HIS A 269 0.15 16.18 -3.22
N LYS A 270 1.08 17.00 -2.76
CA LYS A 270 1.39 17.11 -1.33
C LYS A 270 0.12 17.50 -0.55
N SER A 271 -0.11 16.84 0.55
CA SER A 271 -1.27 17.08 1.41
C SER A 271 -0.85 17.04 2.88
N PRO A 272 -1.48 17.80 3.75
CA PRO A 272 -1.45 17.51 5.17
C PRO A 272 -2.15 16.17 5.44
N PRO A 273 -1.90 15.53 6.59
CA PRO A 273 -2.69 14.40 7.06
C PRO A 273 -4.18 14.79 7.16
N CYS A 274 -5.04 14.06 6.44
CA CYS A 274 -6.48 14.33 6.42
C CYS A 274 -7.26 13.09 5.94
N ASP A 275 -8.57 13.16 6.07
CA ASP A 275 -9.49 12.27 5.35
C ASP A 275 -9.54 12.72 3.88
N ALA A 276 -8.61 12.19 3.06
CA ALA A 276 -8.38 12.65 1.71
C ALA A 276 -9.61 12.44 0.82
N GLN A 277 -10.01 13.49 0.11
CA GLN A 277 -11.05 13.46 -0.90
C GLN A 277 -10.42 13.70 -2.29
N PRO A 278 -10.99 13.13 -3.37
CA PRO A 278 -10.54 13.41 -4.72
C PRO A 278 -10.85 14.86 -5.11
N GLU A 279 -9.95 15.50 -5.84
CA GLU A 279 -10.24 16.80 -6.44
C GLU A 279 -10.91 16.64 -7.80
N GLU A 280 -11.80 17.57 -8.15
CA GLU A 280 -12.55 17.54 -9.41
C GLU A 280 -11.62 17.50 -10.63
N ILE A 281 -10.52 18.23 -10.57
CA ILE A 281 -9.54 18.28 -11.67
C ILE A 281 -8.87 16.92 -11.87
N ASP A 282 -8.51 16.19 -10.80
CA ASP A 282 -7.89 14.87 -10.88
C ASP A 282 -8.88 13.84 -11.43
N MET A 283 -10.15 13.93 -11.01
CA MET A 283 -11.21 13.08 -11.56
C MET A 283 -11.44 13.35 -13.04
N ALA A 284 -11.40 14.62 -13.46
CA ALA A 284 -11.54 15.01 -14.87
C ALA A 284 -10.38 14.48 -15.72
N TYR A 285 -9.13 14.58 -15.23
CA TYR A 285 -7.97 14.01 -15.91
C TYR A 285 -8.10 12.48 -16.04
N ALA A 286 -8.49 11.78 -14.98
CA ALA A 286 -8.68 10.33 -15.05
C ALA A 286 -9.74 9.94 -16.10
N ALA A 287 -10.86 10.65 -16.14
CA ALA A 287 -11.93 10.41 -17.13
C ALA A 287 -11.48 10.72 -18.54
N ASP A 288 -10.74 11.80 -18.75
CA ASP A 288 -10.21 12.19 -20.05
C ASP A 288 -9.20 11.18 -20.59
N PHE A 289 -8.23 10.75 -19.75
CA PHE A 289 -7.28 9.71 -20.13
C PHE A 289 -7.97 8.40 -20.50
N ALA A 290 -8.96 7.96 -19.73
CA ALA A 290 -9.71 6.75 -20.04
C ALA A 290 -10.43 6.86 -21.41
N THR A 291 -11.05 8.01 -21.69
CA THR A 291 -11.73 8.29 -22.96
C THR A 291 -10.76 8.32 -24.14
N GLN A 292 -9.57 8.89 -23.97
CA GLN A 292 -8.54 8.91 -25.00
C GLN A 292 -7.91 7.54 -25.23
N ALA A 293 -7.67 6.78 -24.15
CA ALA A 293 -6.99 5.51 -24.24
C ALA A 293 -7.84 4.37 -24.80
N LEU A 294 -9.17 4.40 -24.60
CA LEU A 294 -10.06 3.30 -24.95
C LEU A 294 -11.08 3.73 -26.02
N SER A 295 -11.03 3.05 -27.18
CA SER A 295 -11.93 3.32 -28.31
C SER A 295 -13.37 3.06 -27.91
N GLY A 296 -14.26 4.03 -28.12
CA GLY A 296 -15.68 3.87 -27.80
C GLY A 296 -16.06 4.06 -26.34
N LEU A 297 -15.10 4.27 -25.45
CA LEU A 297 -15.40 4.64 -24.06
C LEU A 297 -15.74 6.15 -24.01
N GLU A 298 -16.93 6.46 -23.54
CA GLU A 298 -17.37 7.81 -23.19
C GLU A 298 -17.73 7.84 -21.70
N VAL A 299 -16.96 8.55 -20.91
CA VAL A 299 -17.19 8.65 -19.45
C VAL A 299 -18.30 9.66 -19.18
N LYS A 300 -19.56 9.22 -19.28
CA LYS A 300 -20.75 10.05 -18.97
C LYS A 300 -20.97 10.26 -17.49
N ARG A 301 -20.49 9.33 -16.66
CA ARG A 301 -20.66 9.34 -15.22
C ARG A 301 -19.53 8.58 -14.54
N ILE A 302 -18.98 9.17 -13.49
CA ILE A 302 -18.12 8.50 -12.54
C ILE A 302 -19.03 7.78 -11.54
N ALA A 303 -18.92 6.45 -11.48
CA ALA A 303 -19.76 5.63 -10.59
C ALA A 303 -19.32 5.74 -9.13
N HIS A 304 -18.03 5.81 -8.89
CA HIS A 304 -17.43 6.02 -7.59
C HIS A 304 -16.09 6.71 -7.73
N SER A 305 -15.71 7.50 -6.72
CA SER A 305 -14.40 8.16 -6.65
C SER A 305 -13.91 8.21 -5.21
N TRP A 306 -12.61 8.11 -5.04
CA TRP A 306 -11.97 8.24 -3.75
C TRP A 306 -10.52 8.70 -3.89
N ALA A 307 -9.95 9.14 -2.79
CA ALA A 307 -8.52 9.41 -2.71
C ALA A 307 -7.92 8.83 -1.43
N GLY A 308 -6.64 8.50 -1.48
CA GLY A 308 -5.87 8.03 -0.34
C GLY A 308 -4.55 8.78 -0.22
N LEU A 309 -3.95 8.78 0.96
CA LEU A 309 -2.65 9.38 1.20
C LEU A 309 -1.56 8.31 1.17
N ARG A 310 -0.61 8.45 0.25
CA ARG A 310 0.65 7.70 0.22
C ARG A 310 1.71 8.54 0.94
N THR A 311 2.28 8.02 2.00
CA THR A 311 3.21 8.78 2.85
C THR A 311 4.64 8.34 2.59
N PHE A 312 5.50 9.28 2.25
CA PHE A 312 6.87 9.05 1.83
C PHE A 312 7.87 9.69 2.80
N ALA A 313 8.97 8.99 3.07
CA ALA A 313 10.19 9.61 3.57
C ALA A 313 10.92 10.34 2.42
N SER A 314 11.93 11.13 2.75
CA SER A 314 12.64 11.96 1.77
C SER A 314 13.36 11.17 0.68
N ASP A 315 13.80 9.95 0.99
CA ASP A 315 14.46 8.99 0.09
C ASP A 315 13.49 7.94 -0.48
N GLU A 316 12.20 8.09 -0.21
CA GLU A 316 11.12 7.19 -0.60
C GLU A 316 11.26 5.75 -0.07
N THR A 317 12.17 5.52 0.89
CA THR A 317 12.35 4.23 1.55
C THR A 317 11.49 4.14 2.81
N PRO A 318 10.82 3.02 3.09
CA PRO A 318 10.06 2.83 4.34
C PRO A 318 10.94 2.99 5.57
N VAL A 319 10.44 3.68 6.58
CA VAL A 319 11.15 3.85 7.86
C VAL A 319 10.69 2.77 8.82
N ILE A 320 11.59 1.85 9.15
CA ILE A 320 11.35 0.71 10.04
C ILE A 320 12.52 0.62 11.02
N GLY A 321 12.26 0.85 12.31
CA GLY A 321 13.31 0.79 13.32
C GLY A 321 13.02 1.63 14.55
N PHE A 322 13.84 1.43 15.59
CA PHE A 322 13.80 2.26 16.79
C PHE A 322 14.32 3.66 16.50
N ASP A 323 13.68 4.64 17.13
CA ASP A 323 14.19 6.02 17.16
C ASP A 323 15.46 6.07 18.01
N SER A 324 16.49 6.76 17.50
CA SER A 324 17.79 6.82 18.18
C SER A 324 17.78 7.70 19.43
N SER A 325 16.81 8.59 19.58
CA SER A 325 16.71 9.58 20.66
C SER A 325 15.55 9.30 21.63
N ALA A 326 14.59 8.44 21.25
CA ALA A 326 13.41 8.13 22.04
C ALA A 326 13.37 6.62 22.40
N PRO A 327 13.78 6.24 23.62
CA PRO A 327 13.83 4.84 24.03
C PRO A 327 12.49 4.14 23.82
N GLY A 328 12.51 2.96 23.19
CA GLY A 328 11.30 2.16 22.96
C GLY A 328 10.32 2.73 21.93
N PHE A 329 10.60 3.86 21.29
CA PHE A 329 9.78 4.38 20.17
C PHE A 329 10.22 3.72 18.86
N PHE A 330 9.30 3.01 18.20
CA PHE A 330 9.57 2.26 16.97
C PHE A 330 8.77 2.85 15.81
N TRP A 331 9.45 3.17 14.72
CA TRP A 331 8.83 3.64 13.49
C TRP A 331 8.43 2.48 12.58
N CYS A 332 7.19 2.52 12.07
CA CYS A 332 6.71 1.66 10.99
C CYS A 332 5.88 2.52 10.02
N ALA A 333 6.55 3.43 9.30
CA ALA A 333 5.94 4.52 8.55
C ALA A 333 6.63 4.74 7.19
N GLY A 334 6.16 5.72 6.42
CA GLY A 334 6.81 6.10 5.16
C GLY A 334 6.72 5.06 4.05
N GLN A 335 5.72 4.17 4.05
CA GLN A 335 5.64 3.03 3.12
C GLN A 335 5.21 3.40 1.70
N GLY A 336 4.95 4.68 1.42
CA GLY A 336 4.65 5.21 0.10
C GLY A 336 3.52 4.47 -0.60
N GLY A 337 3.76 4.07 -1.85
CA GLY A 337 2.84 3.26 -2.64
C GLY A 337 2.93 1.74 -2.43
N HIS A 338 3.84 1.27 -1.56
CA HIS A 338 4.19 -0.15 -1.41
C HIS A 338 3.54 -0.85 -0.22
N GLY A 339 2.94 -0.10 0.72
CA GLY A 339 2.55 -0.56 2.04
C GLY A 339 1.76 -1.87 2.08
N ILE A 340 0.91 -2.14 1.09
CA ILE A 340 0.14 -3.38 1.03
C ILE A 340 1.05 -4.55 0.59
N GLN A 341 1.78 -4.39 -0.52
CA GLN A 341 2.56 -5.49 -1.07
C GLN A 341 3.77 -5.89 -0.21
N ILE A 342 4.33 -4.96 0.59
CA ILE A 342 5.46 -5.24 1.47
C ILE A 342 5.06 -5.59 2.92
N ALA A 343 3.77 -5.49 3.28
CA ALA A 343 3.30 -5.67 4.64
C ALA A 343 3.76 -6.98 5.31
N PRO A 344 3.74 -8.15 4.66
CA PRO A 344 4.21 -9.39 5.26
C PRO A 344 5.68 -9.35 5.71
N ALA A 345 6.56 -8.82 4.88
CA ALA A 345 7.98 -8.72 5.21
C ALA A 345 8.26 -7.65 6.27
N VAL A 346 7.60 -6.48 6.14
CA VAL A 346 7.69 -5.39 7.12
C VAL A 346 7.23 -5.87 8.50
N ALA A 347 6.14 -6.61 8.59
CA ALA A 347 5.62 -7.12 9.85
C ALA A 347 6.61 -8.06 10.53
N LYS A 348 7.17 -9.02 9.78
CA LYS A 348 8.18 -9.96 10.32
C LYS A 348 9.45 -9.25 10.74
N LEU A 349 9.95 -8.33 9.91
CA LEU A 349 11.15 -7.53 10.21
C LEU A 349 10.94 -6.70 11.48
N SER A 350 9.82 -5.97 11.57
CA SER A 350 9.51 -5.15 12.75
C SER A 350 9.39 -6.00 14.01
N ALA A 351 8.72 -7.16 13.92
CA ALA A 351 8.60 -8.06 15.06
C ALA A 351 9.96 -8.63 15.51
N ALA A 352 10.83 -9.01 14.58
CA ALA A 352 12.19 -9.47 14.89
C ALA A 352 13.02 -8.39 15.59
N MET A 353 13.03 -7.15 15.04
CA MET A 353 13.75 -6.02 15.64
C MET A 353 13.24 -5.67 17.04
N ILE A 354 11.92 -5.71 17.27
CA ILE A 354 11.31 -5.39 18.58
C ILE A 354 11.59 -6.50 19.60
N SER A 355 11.59 -7.76 19.16
CA SER A 355 11.87 -8.91 20.04
C SER A 355 13.36 -9.14 20.29
N GLY A 356 14.25 -8.44 19.60
CA GLY A 356 15.70 -8.66 19.69
C GLY A 356 16.17 -9.98 19.08
N ASP A 357 15.43 -10.49 18.08
CA ASP A 357 15.81 -11.70 17.35
C ASP A 357 16.82 -11.35 16.23
N ASP A 358 18.04 -11.83 16.35
CA ASP A 358 19.14 -11.65 15.39
C ASP A 358 19.05 -12.60 14.16
N ASN A 359 17.87 -13.06 13.75
CA ASN A 359 17.69 -14.04 12.65
C ASN A 359 17.04 -13.46 11.40
#